data_481716d2e909494f1b73108a863b6b62
#
_entry.id   481716d2e909494f1b73108a863b6b62
#
_cell.length_a   1.000
_cell.length_b   1.000
_cell.length_c   1.000
_cell.angle_alpha   90.00
_cell.angle_beta   90.00
_cell.angle_gamma   90.00
#
_symmetry.space_group_name_H-M   'P 1'
#
loop_
_entity.id
_entity.type
_entity.pdbx_description
1 polymer ?
#
loop_
_entity_poly.entity_id
_entity_poly.type
_entity_poly.pdbx_seq_one_letter_code
_entity_poly.pdbx_strand_id
1 'polypeptide(L)'
;MKIVEMLRAKRVRQLAVAFLAALLLPGLIGIIGGSATASAFSRAGLPVLYLDVPSQAMGRNIRIQFQGGGPHAVFLLDGLRAQDDYSGWDINTPAFEWTYGSGLSTVMPVGGQSSFYTDWYQPSQGNGQNYTYKWETFMTQELPAYLQANYGVDP
;
A
#
# COMPACT_ATOMS: atom_id res chain seq x y z
N MET A 1 -63.01 -25.30 2.16
CA MET A 1 -62.39 -24.48 1.10
C MET A 1 -62.07 -23.07 1.51
N LYS A 2 -62.93 -22.36 2.25
CA LYS A 2 -62.70 -20.94 2.68
C LYS A 2 -61.53 -20.70 3.68
N ILE A 3 -61.22 -21.66 4.56
CA ILE A 3 -60.16 -21.51 5.58
C ILE A 3 -58.77 -21.53 5.00
N VAL A 4 -58.54 -22.34 3.97
CA VAL A 4 -57.23 -22.47 3.32
C VAL A 4 -56.86 -21.19 2.53
N GLU A 5 -57.85 -20.57 1.90
CA GLU A 5 -57.65 -19.30 1.18
C GLU A 5 -57.34 -18.13 2.14
N MET A 6 -58.03 -18.10 3.32
CA MET A 6 -57.76 -17.07 4.35
C MET A 6 -56.32 -17.18 4.93
N LEU A 7 -55.80 -18.39 5.12
CA LEU A 7 -54.45 -18.60 5.61
C LEU A 7 -53.39 -18.25 4.55
N ARG A 8 -53.70 -18.49 3.30
CA ARG A 8 -52.80 -18.11 2.17
C ARG A 8 -52.74 -16.59 2.02
N ALA A 9 -53.86 -15.89 2.13
CA ALA A 9 -53.90 -14.44 2.07
C ALA A 9 -53.17 -13.76 3.23
N LYS A 10 -53.21 -14.34 4.45
CA LYS A 10 -52.44 -13.83 5.61
C LYS A 10 -50.94 -13.99 5.43
N ARG A 11 -50.46 -15.15 4.87
CA ARG A 11 -49.05 -15.37 4.64
C ARG A 11 -48.47 -14.45 3.55
N VAL A 12 -49.23 -14.20 2.50
CA VAL A 12 -48.83 -13.27 1.43
C VAL A 12 -48.74 -11.83 1.93
N ARG A 13 -49.69 -11.39 2.80
CA ARG A 13 -49.65 -10.06 3.43
C ARG A 13 -48.47 -9.92 4.40
N GLN A 14 -48.12 -10.95 5.17
CA GLN A 14 -46.96 -10.90 6.07
C GLN A 14 -45.65 -10.86 5.33
N LEU A 15 -45.50 -11.57 4.21
CA LEU A 15 -44.32 -11.52 3.34
C LEU A 15 -44.19 -10.16 2.62
N ALA A 16 -45.32 -9.57 2.19
CA ALA A 16 -45.29 -8.24 1.56
C ALA A 16 -44.90 -7.13 2.54
N VAL A 17 -45.37 -7.21 3.81
CA VAL A 17 -44.97 -6.24 4.84
C VAL A 17 -43.53 -6.39 5.24
N ALA A 18 -42.97 -7.62 5.28
CA ALA A 18 -41.57 -7.85 5.55
C ALA A 18 -40.67 -7.31 4.43
N PHE A 19 -41.11 -7.41 3.17
CA PHE A 19 -40.34 -6.85 2.03
C PHE A 19 -40.41 -5.32 1.97
N LEU A 20 -41.53 -4.71 2.36
CA LEU A 20 -41.67 -3.24 2.37
C LEU A 20 -40.88 -2.60 3.53
N ALA A 21 -40.76 -3.31 4.67
CA ALA A 21 -39.93 -2.83 5.79
C ALA A 21 -38.43 -2.88 5.48
N ALA A 22 -37.98 -3.78 4.63
CA ALA A 22 -36.58 -3.86 4.19
C ALA A 22 -36.20 -2.75 3.18
N LEU A 23 -37.20 -2.16 2.50
CA LEU A 23 -36.97 -1.09 1.51
C LEU A 23 -37.02 0.33 2.12
N LEU A 24 -37.39 0.47 3.38
CA LEU A 24 -37.55 1.77 4.05
C LEU A 24 -36.44 2.08 5.07
N LEU A 25 -35.33 1.31 5.08
CA LEU A 25 -34.15 1.60 5.88
C LEU A 25 -32.93 1.81 4.98
N PRO A 26 -32.82 2.95 4.28
CA PRO A 26 -31.63 3.26 3.49
C PRO A 26 -30.38 3.51 4.35
N GLY A 27 -30.52 3.49 5.68
CA GLY A 27 -29.40 3.65 6.61
C GLY A 27 -28.74 2.35 7.09
N LEU A 28 -29.33 1.18 6.84
CA LEU A 28 -28.78 -0.10 7.34
C LEU A 28 -27.89 -0.82 6.30
N ILE A 29 -27.92 -0.42 5.05
CA ILE A 29 -27.03 -0.95 4.01
C ILE A 29 -25.63 -0.35 4.14
N GLY A 30 -25.48 0.78 4.82
CA GLY A 30 -24.18 1.39 5.10
C GLY A 30 -23.35 0.73 6.22
N ILE A 31 -23.93 -0.21 6.97
CA ILE A 31 -23.23 -0.85 8.12
C ILE A 31 -22.66 -2.23 7.76
N ILE A 32 -23.04 -2.78 6.60
CA ILE A 32 -22.39 -3.99 6.03
C ILE A 32 -21.33 -3.60 5.00
N GLY A 33 -21.20 -2.33 4.68
CA GLY A 33 -20.00 -1.78 4.10
C GLY A 33 -18.91 -1.99 5.12
N GLY A 34 -18.03 -2.97 4.88
CA GLY A 34 -16.85 -3.17 5.69
C GLY A 34 -16.26 -1.81 6.01
N SER A 35 -15.73 -1.67 7.20
CA SER A 35 -14.86 -0.57 7.52
C SER A 35 -13.97 -0.40 6.29
N ALA A 36 -14.25 0.60 5.46
CA ALA A 36 -13.22 1.13 4.62
C ALA A 36 -12.18 1.57 5.64
N THR A 37 -11.29 0.66 6.00
CA THR A 37 -9.98 1.09 6.40
C THR A 37 -9.66 2.05 5.29
N ALA A 38 -9.62 3.32 5.60
CA ALA A 38 -9.06 4.30 4.70
C ALA A 38 -7.63 3.82 4.49
N SER A 39 -7.47 2.89 3.55
CA SER A 39 -6.21 2.53 2.99
C SER A 39 -5.80 3.82 2.33
N ALA A 40 -4.88 4.52 2.94
CA ALA A 40 -4.35 5.76 2.42
C ALA A 40 -3.41 5.50 1.24
N PHE A 41 -3.43 4.29 0.70
CA PHE A 41 -2.77 3.94 -0.55
C PHE A 41 -3.17 4.93 -1.64
N SER A 42 -2.21 5.31 -2.40
CA SER A 42 -2.43 6.07 -3.62
C SER A 42 -3.51 5.42 -4.46
N ARG A 43 -4.33 6.23 -5.11
CA ARG A 43 -5.47 5.74 -5.89
C ARG A 43 -5.07 4.67 -6.90
N ALA A 44 -5.94 3.73 -7.15
CA ALA A 44 -5.75 2.70 -8.17
C ALA A 44 -5.54 3.33 -9.57
N GLY A 45 -4.68 2.71 -10.38
CA GLY A 45 -4.41 3.12 -11.75
C GLY A 45 -3.25 4.09 -11.94
N LEU A 46 -2.57 4.51 -10.87
CA LEU A 46 -1.27 5.16 -10.99
C LEU A 46 -0.22 4.15 -11.47
N PRO A 47 0.74 4.57 -12.33
CA PRO A 47 1.78 3.69 -12.87
C PRO A 47 2.88 3.41 -11.84
N VAL A 48 2.52 2.82 -10.71
CA VAL A 48 3.45 2.43 -9.64
C VAL A 48 3.94 1.02 -9.88
N LEU A 49 5.25 0.84 -9.92
CA LEU A 49 5.93 -0.44 -10.04
C LEU A 49 6.44 -0.89 -8.68
N TYR A 50 6.37 -2.19 -8.44
CA TYR A 50 6.95 -2.84 -7.26
C TYR A 50 8.19 -3.62 -7.72
N LEU A 51 9.36 -3.07 -7.42
CA LEU A 51 10.64 -3.59 -7.85
C LEU A 51 11.29 -4.37 -6.71
N ASP A 52 11.91 -5.49 -7.02
CA ASP A 52 12.78 -6.22 -6.10
C ASP A 52 14.22 -6.01 -6.57
N VAL A 53 14.89 -4.99 -6.02
CA VAL A 53 16.23 -4.55 -6.42
C VAL A 53 17.27 -5.35 -5.66
N PRO A 54 18.18 -6.07 -6.36
CA PRO A 54 19.25 -6.81 -5.71
C PRO A 54 20.19 -5.86 -4.95
N SER A 55 20.49 -6.18 -3.70
CA SER A 55 21.54 -5.54 -2.92
C SER A 55 22.62 -6.56 -2.60
N GLN A 56 23.82 -6.35 -3.12
CA GLN A 56 24.99 -7.16 -2.77
C GLN A 56 25.45 -6.85 -1.36
N ALA A 57 25.38 -5.58 -0.96
CA ALA A 57 25.80 -5.12 0.35
C ALA A 57 24.95 -5.76 1.47
N MET A 58 23.64 -5.99 1.24
CA MET A 58 22.73 -6.62 2.20
C MET A 58 22.46 -8.09 1.93
N GLY A 59 22.98 -8.65 0.79
CA GLY A 59 22.81 -10.06 0.43
C GLY A 59 21.36 -10.48 0.19
N ARG A 60 20.51 -9.54 -0.20
CA ARG A 60 19.08 -9.77 -0.43
C ARG A 60 18.49 -8.77 -1.40
N ASN A 61 17.29 -9.04 -1.90
CA ASN A 61 16.53 -8.05 -2.65
C ASN A 61 15.84 -7.06 -1.70
N ILE A 62 15.83 -5.81 -2.09
CA ILE A 62 15.13 -4.74 -1.40
C ILE A 62 13.95 -4.31 -2.27
N ARG A 63 12.77 -4.31 -1.68
CA ARG A 63 11.56 -3.84 -2.36
C ARG A 63 11.59 -2.33 -2.50
N ILE A 64 11.23 -1.85 -3.68
CA ILE A 64 11.09 -0.43 -4.01
C ILE A 64 9.71 -0.22 -4.62
N GLN A 65 8.96 0.72 -4.11
CA GLN A 65 7.80 1.26 -4.80
C GLN A 65 8.29 2.43 -5.67
N PHE A 66 8.09 2.33 -6.97
CA PHE A 66 8.66 3.24 -7.95
C PHE A 66 7.59 3.78 -8.89
N GLN A 67 7.57 5.09 -9.09
CA GLN A 67 6.77 5.75 -10.12
C GLN A 67 7.69 6.57 -11.01
N GLY A 68 7.81 6.19 -12.28
CA GLY A 68 8.57 6.95 -13.26
C GLY A 68 7.86 8.25 -13.64
N GLY A 69 8.61 9.33 -13.75
CA GLY A 69 8.08 10.64 -14.14
C GLY A 69 9.10 11.53 -14.85
N GLY A 70 10.39 11.19 -14.78
CA GLY A 70 11.48 11.94 -15.41
C GLY A 70 12.85 11.44 -14.95
N PRO A 71 13.94 12.06 -15.43
CA PRO A 71 15.30 11.63 -15.09
C PRO A 71 15.68 11.92 -13.65
N HIS A 72 15.10 12.92 -13.02
CA HIS A 72 15.40 13.24 -11.64
C HIS A 72 14.41 12.52 -10.70
N ALA A 73 14.88 12.09 -9.54
CA ALA A 73 14.07 11.35 -8.59
C ALA A 73 14.02 12.00 -7.22
N VAL A 74 12.86 11.89 -6.58
CA VAL A 74 12.69 12.14 -5.14
C VAL A 74 12.63 10.80 -4.41
N PHE A 75 13.46 10.67 -3.38
CA PHE A 75 13.49 9.51 -2.50
C PHE A 75 12.71 9.82 -1.23
N LEU A 76 11.65 9.06 -0.98
CA LEU A 76 10.84 9.18 0.22
C LEU A 76 11.17 8.04 1.17
N LEU A 77 11.94 8.36 2.20
CA LEU A 77 12.40 7.40 3.19
C LEU A 77 11.35 7.25 4.29
N ASP A 78 11.10 6.04 4.70
CA ASP A 78 10.13 5.74 5.73
C ASP A 78 10.65 6.10 7.13
N GLY A 79 9.77 6.09 8.12
CA GLY A 79 10.10 6.42 9.50
C GLY A 79 10.66 5.24 10.30
N LEU A 80 10.80 5.47 11.61
CA LEU A 80 11.36 4.50 12.55
C LEU A 80 10.68 3.12 12.52
N ARG A 81 9.41 3.07 12.15
CA ARG A 81 8.60 1.84 12.13
C ARG A 81 8.38 1.29 10.72
N ALA A 82 9.29 1.58 9.81
CA ALA A 82 9.25 1.05 8.46
C ALA A 82 8.98 -0.46 8.47
N GLN A 83 8.08 -0.91 7.61
CA GLN A 83 7.73 -2.32 7.45
C GLN A 83 8.32 -2.86 6.16
N ASP A 84 8.33 -4.19 5.99
CA ASP A 84 8.95 -4.82 4.82
C ASP A 84 7.94 -5.10 3.69
N ASP A 85 6.70 -4.62 3.80
CA ASP A 85 5.64 -4.84 2.81
C ASP A 85 5.39 -3.61 1.91
N TYR A 86 5.16 -2.45 2.52
CA TYR A 86 4.89 -1.18 1.83
C TYR A 86 5.56 -0.01 2.53
N SER A 87 5.85 1.06 1.78
CA SER A 87 6.30 2.31 2.36
C SER A 87 5.18 3.01 3.15
N GLY A 88 5.52 3.54 4.31
CA GLY A 88 4.60 4.35 5.10
C GLY A 88 4.12 5.61 4.38
N TRP A 89 4.89 6.13 3.43
CA TRP A 89 4.47 7.23 2.57
C TRP A 89 3.30 6.86 1.67
N ASP A 90 3.27 5.64 1.13
CA ASP A 90 2.16 5.17 0.32
C ASP A 90 0.95 4.76 1.18
N ILE A 91 1.19 4.12 2.35
CA ILE A 91 0.11 3.69 3.24
C ILE A 91 -0.62 4.87 3.88
N ASN A 92 0.08 5.92 4.25
CA ASN A 92 -0.44 7.01 5.08
C ASN A 92 -0.71 8.30 4.31
N THR A 93 -0.26 8.40 3.05
CA THR A 93 -0.38 9.61 2.23
C THR A 93 -0.62 9.28 0.76
N PRO A 94 -1.21 10.18 -0.03
CA PRO A 94 -1.30 10.03 -1.48
C PRO A 94 -0.02 10.54 -2.17
N ALA A 95 1.17 10.16 -1.70
CA ALA A 95 2.43 10.73 -2.18
C ALA A 95 2.68 10.49 -3.67
N PHE A 96 2.31 9.32 -4.21
CA PHE A 96 2.41 9.06 -5.64
C PHE A 96 1.47 9.94 -6.48
N GLU A 97 0.35 10.38 -5.91
CA GLU A 97 -0.55 11.32 -6.60
C GLU A 97 0.06 12.72 -6.67
N TRP A 98 0.74 13.16 -5.61
CA TRP A 98 1.37 14.48 -5.55
C TRP A 98 2.51 14.62 -6.56
N THR A 99 3.21 13.52 -6.84
CA THR A 99 4.34 13.52 -7.77
C THR A 99 3.95 13.12 -9.20
N TYR A 100 2.76 12.56 -9.40
CA TYR A 100 2.30 12.14 -10.71
C TYR A 100 2.22 13.33 -11.68
N GLY A 101 2.90 13.23 -12.82
CA GLY A 101 2.95 14.27 -13.84
C GLY A 101 3.83 15.49 -13.47
N SER A 102 4.58 15.43 -12.38
CA SER A 102 5.48 16.52 -11.95
C SER A 102 6.79 16.60 -12.76
N GLY A 103 7.10 15.57 -13.55
CA GLY A 103 8.41 15.43 -14.22
C GLY A 103 9.49 14.82 -13.34
N LEU A 104 9.13 14.39 -12.13
CA LEU A 104 10.02 13.68 -11.21
C LEU A 104 9.64 12.21 -11.10
N SER A 105 10.62 11.34 -11.02
CA SER A 105 10.45 9.97 -10.58
C SER A 105 10.34 9.92 -9.06
N THR A 106 9.49 9.03 -8.53
CA THR A 106 9.31 8.84 -7.08
C THR A 106 9.81 7.47 -6.68
N VAL A 107 10.67 7.42 -5.69
CA VAL A 107 11.33 6.21 -5.19
C VAL A 107 11.05 6.06 -3.72
N MET A 108 10.38 4.99 -3.33
CA MET A 108 10.07 4.66 -1.94
C MET A 108 10.70 3.31 -1.59
N PRO A 109 11.89 3.29 -0.97
CA PRO A 109 12.45 2.06 -0.42
C PRO A 109 11.56 1.52 0.69
N VAL A 110 11.35 0.19 0.68
CA VAL A 110 10.51 -0.50 1.66
C VAL A 110 11.39 -1.24 2.65
N GLY A 111 11.08 -1.09 3.94
CA GLY A 111 11.87 -1.68 5.01
C GLY A 111 12.84 -0.71 5.67
N GLY A 112 13.80 -1.27 6.38
CA GLY A 112 14.79 -0.46 7.11
C GLY A 112 14.31 0.01 8.47
N GLN A 113 13.42 -0.74 9.12
CA GLN A 113 12.96 -0.42 10.47
C GLN A 113 14.13 -0.15 11.40
N SER A 114 14.12 1.00 12.08
CA SER A 114 15.15 1.44 13.03
C SER A 114 16.57 1.50 12.45
N SER A 115 16.73 1.50 11.13
CA SER A 115 18.05 1.45 10.46
C SER A 115 18.76 2.80 10.44
N PHE A 116 18.02 3.91 10.52
CA PHE A 116 18.50 5.27 10.22
C PHE A 116 19.06 5.41 8.80
N TYR A 117 18.77 4.43 7.93
CA TYR A 117 19.26 4.34 6.56
C TYR A 117 20.79 4.49 6.43
N THR A 118 21.51 3.95 7.42
CA THR A 118 22.97 3.95 7.47
C THR A 118 23.54 2.54 7.42
N ASP A 119 24.87 2.44 7.28
CA ASP A 119 25.60 1.17 7.31
C ASP A 119 25.99 0.77 8.72
N TRP A 120 25.49 -0.38 9.15
CA TRP A 120 25.76 -0.91 10.49
C TRP A 120 26.95 -1.86 10.47
N TYR A 121 27.68 -1.94 11.59
CA TYR A 121 28.76 -2.89 11.80
C TYR A 121 28.29 -4.23 12.34
N GLN A 122 27.15 -4.26 13.03
CA GLN A 122 26.58 -5.44 13.67
C GLN A 122 25.18 -5.72 13.11
N PRO A 123 24.73 -6.99 13.13
CA PRO A 123 23.35 -7.32 12.75
C PRO A 123 22.34 -6.59 13.61
N SER A 124 21.23 -6.19 12.99
CA SER A 124 20.07 -5.69 13.71
C SER A 124 19.42 -6.84 14.49
N GLN A 125 19.12 -6.59 15.76
CA GLN A 125 18.46 -7.58 16.63
C GLN A 125 17.07 -7.14 17.09
N GLY A 126 16.63 -5.92 16.72
CA GLY A 126 15.42 -5.34 17.28
C GLY A 126 14.11 -5.78 16.62
N ASN A 127 14.14 -6.38 15.42
CA ASN A 127 12.96 -6.55 14.57
C ASN A 127 12.72 -8.02 14.18
N GLY A 128 13.31 -8.97 14.87
CA GLY A 128 13.31 -10.37 14.44
C GLY A 128 14.11 -10.62 13.16
N GLN A 129 14.83 -9.62 12.67
CA GLN A 129 15.70 -9.68 11.50
C GLN A 129 17.14 -9.80 11.94
N ASN A 130 17.83 -10.79 11.42
CA ASN A 130 19.22 -11.05 11.79
C ASN A 130 20.13 -10.81 10.58
N TYR A 131 20.16 -9.57 10.09
CA TYR A 131 21.09 -9.15 9.03
C TYR A 131 21.69 -7.78 9.33
N THR A 132 22.88 -7.55 8.79
CA THR A 132 23.56 -6.26 8.95
C THR A 132 23.01 -5.26 7.94
N TYR A 133 22.51 -4.15 8.42
CA TYR A 133 22.04 -3.08 7.56
C TYR A 133 23.19 -2.44 6.78
N LYS A 134 22.99 -2.27 5.48
CA LYS A 134 23.88 -1.54 4.55
C LYS A 134 23.04 -0.57 3.71
N TRP A 135 22.16 0.15 4.39
CA TRP A 135 21.22 1.02 3.73
C TRP A 135 21.88 2.20 3.03
N GLU A 136 22.94 2.78 3.62
CA GLU A 136 23.68 3.87 3.00
C GLU A 136 24.32 3.42 1.68
N THR A 137 25.03 2.31 1.70
CA THR A 137 25.60 1.72 0.47
C THR A 137 24.52 1.43 -0.56
N PHE A 138 23.41 0.83 -0.15
CA PHE A 138 22.30 0.53 -1.05
C PHE A 138 21.73 1.80 -1.69
N MET A 139 21.40 2.80 -0.89
CA MET A 139 20.73 4.04 -1.31
C MET A 139 21.61 4.96 -2.16
N THR A 140 22.91 4.95 -1.92
CA THR A 140 23.85 5.88 -2.59
C THR A 140 24.61 5.25 -3.75
N GLN A 141 24.65 3.93 -3.85
CA GLN A 141 25.44 3.24 -4.87
C GLN A 141 24.60 2.24 -5.67
N GLU A 142 23.97 1.26 -5.02
CA GLU A 142 23.33 0.16 -5.71
C GLU A 142 22.00 0.57 -6.36
N LEU A 143 21.11 1.23 -5.61
CA LEU A 143 19.81 1.64 -6.10
C LEU A 143 19.88 2.70 -7.20
N PRO A 144 20.69 3.76 -7.09
CA PRO A 144 20.82 4.73 -8.19
C PRO A 144 21.34 4.09 -9.48
N ALA A 145 22.37 3.25 -9.39
CA ALA A 145 22.89 2.53 -10.56
C ALA A 145 21.82 1.62 -11.20
N TYR A 146 21.04 0.93 -10.40
CA TYR A 146 19.93 0.10 -10.88
C TYR A 146 18.86 0.94 -11.59
N LEU A 147 18.46 2.06 -10.99
CA LEU A 147 17.42 2.94 -11.54
C LEU A 147 17.88 3.62 -12.81
N GLN A 148 19.17 4.02 -12.89
CA GLN A 148 19.74 4.57 -14.11
C GLN A 148 19.72 3.54 -15.25
N ALA A 149 20.19 2.34 -14.99
CA ALA A 149 20.31 1.29 -16.00
C ALA A 149 18.96 0.81 -16.55
N ASN A 150 17.91 0.78 -15.71
CA ASN A 150 16.63 0.17 -16.06
C ASN A 150 15.52 1.20 -16.35
N TYR A 151 15.62 2.40 -15.82
CA TYR A 151 14.53 3.40 -15.87
C TYR A 151 15.01 4.79 -16.31
N GLY A 152 16.31 4.98 -16.58
CA GLY A 152 16.84 6.25 -17.03
C GLY A 152 16.78 7.37 -15.99
N VAL A 153 16.80 7.01 -14.70
CA VAL A 153 16.88 7.97 -13.60
C VAL A 153 18.35 8.36 -13.42
N ASP A 154 18.62 9.65 -13.44
CA ASP A 154 19.97 10.16 -13.20
C ASP A 154 20.41 9.92 -11.75
N PRO A 155 21.65 9.43 -11.51
CA PRO A 155 22.14 9.10 -10.18
C PRO A 155 22.41 10.34 -9.30
#